data_b97c4c38ea9d32daaabdda40817f5d71
#
_entry.id   b97c4c38ea9d32daaabdda40817f5d71
#
_cell.length_a   1.000
_cell.length_b   1.000
_cell.length_c   1.000
_cell.angle_alpha   90.00
_cell.angle_beta   90.00
_cell.angle_gamma   90.00
#
_symmetry.space_group_name_H-M   'P 1'
#
loop_
_entity.id
_entity.type
_entity.pdbx_description
1 polymer ?
#
loop_
_entity_poly.entity_id
_entity_poly.type
_entity_poly.pdbx_seq_one_letter_code
_entity_poly.pdbx_strand_id
1 'polypeptide(L)'
;MRKLIPGTGLLMIVILFTFIILSGCSKQEDEGKIAVTTMSSEAKNDFLTGRELFEKLRLQESLQHFENAFAKDDKFVMAYYYHSLANPTNKGFFEDFDNAVANVESVSEGERLIILALKAGVDGNQKAQEEYLKKLVELYPNDERAHQQLGQFYFGQQKFELAVQHLKTATEIAPEFSTSYNMLGYSYRNLENYVEAEKAFKKYIELIPDDPNPYDSYAEMLSKQGRYEESITQYQKALNIKPDFFASHMGISNNYIYLNKYDEAKENCDKSYEIAKNNGERRFALFTKTVACVDQGDTDGALEELQKQFNLAQNIDDAGAMTGDLTQMGNVLFEAGRYDEAKAKYDEALSVMVGSGLADEVKENTRRFNIYNMGRIALMTGKTEEAKKLAGEFNTSADKANNTFQIWQAHYLNGLIALQEKDYKTAISEFEKSNLQNPQTFYYMAVAYSKDGNVTEAKKYADKCANFNALINMNQAFVRNKAIK
;
A
#
# COMPACT_ATOMS: atom_id res chain seq x y z
N MET A 1 22.27 -99.89 -10.84
CA MET A 1 22.01 -100.75 -9.65
C MET A 1 21.39 -99.91 -8.54
N ARG A 2 20.27 -100.32 -8.03
CA ARG A 2 19.68 -100.12 -6.69
C ARG A 2 19.43 -98.69 -6.24
N LYS A 3 18.31 -98.31 -5.64
CA LYS A 3 17.02 -98.94 -5.32
C LYS A 3 16.10 -97.81 -4.88
N LEU A 4 14.85 -97.91 -5.23
CA LEU A 4 13.72 -97.19 -4.63
C LEU A 4 13.64 -97.32 -3.10
N ILE A 5 13.05 -96.37 -2.39
CA ILE A 5 11.98 -96.57 -1.45
C ILE A 5 11.30 -95.17 -1.17
N PRO A 6 9.98 -95.16 -1.00
CA PRO A 6 9.13 -93.96 -0.99
C PRO A 6 8.82 -93.51 0.44
N GLY A 7 8.34 -92.25 0.59
CA GLY A 7 7.88 -91.82 1.89
C GLY A 7 7.15 -90.51 1.92
N THR A 8 5.89 -90.60 1.97
CA THR A 8 4.89 -89.78 2.68
C THR A 8 4.86 -88.26 2.42
N GLY A 9 3.77 -87.87 1.84
CA GLY A 9 3.34 -86.48 1.65
C GLY A 9 3.13 -85.68 2.93
N LEU A 10 3.41 -84.42 2.85
CA LEU A 10 2.87 -83.45 3.74
C LEU A 10 2.36 -82.28 2.92
N LEU A 11 1.03 -82.19 2.86
CA LEU A 11 0.28 -81.10 2.20
C LEU A 11 0.47 -79.86 3.01
N MET A 12 1.35 -78.91 2.57
CA MET A 12 1.46 -77.59 3.14
C MET A 12 0.52 -76.66 2.36
N ILE A 13 -0.59 -76.34 3.00
CA ILE A 13 -1.52 -75.30 2.54
C ILE A 13 -0.82 -73.95 2.74
N VAL A 14 -0.31 -73.35 1.66
CA VAL A 14 0.15 -71.97 1.66
C VAL A 14 -1.08 -71.08 1.55
N ILE A 15 -1.52 -70.51 2.68
CA ILE A 15 -2.50 -69.44 2.72
C ILE A 15 -1.80 -68.18 2.26
N LEU A 16 -2.04 -67.79 1.00
CA LEU A 16 -1.61 -66.50 0.46
C LEU A 16 -2.51 -65.40 1.12
N PHE A 17 -1.98 -64.75 2.14
CA PHE A 17 -2.54 -63.49 2.63
C PHE A 17 -2.22 -62.44 1.59
N THR A 18 -3.11 -62.18 0.66
CA THR A 18 -3.09 -60.97 -0.15
C THR A 18 -3.42 -59.78 0.78
N PHE A 19 -2.38 -59.11 1.23
CA PHE A 19 -2.46 -57.76 1.76
C PHE A 19 -2.88 -56.87 0.61
N ILE A 20 -4.19 -56.58 0.52
CA ILE A 20 -4.69 -55.44 -0.25
C ILE A 20 -4.20 -54.21 0.52
N ILE A 21 -3.09 -53.65 0.10
CA ILE A 21 -2.70 -52.28 0.46
C ILE A 21 -3.70 -51.39 -0.26
N LEU A 22 -4.76 -51.02 0.43
CA LEU A 22 -5.58 -49.87 0.11
C LEU A 22 -4.63 -48.66 0.31
N SER A 23 -3.92 -48.32 -0.77
CA SER A 23 -3.30 -47.02 -0.89
C SER A 23 -4.43 -46.00 -0.97
N GLY A 24 -4.98 -45.67 0.18
CA GLY A 24 -5.68 -44.42 0.32
C GLY A 24 -4.64 -43.34 0.01
N CYS A 25 -4.80 -42.64 -1.10
CA CYS A 25 -4.24 -41.31 -1.25
C CYS A 25 -4.89 -40.42 -0.17
N SER A 26 -4.43 -40.54 1.08
CA SER A 26 -4.47 -39.45 2.01
C SER A 26 -3.51 -38.41 1.39
N LYS A 27 -4.03 -37.32 0.84
CA LYS A 27 -3.24 -36.12 0.72
C LYS A 27 -2.57 -35.96 2.07
N GLN A 28 -1.24 -36.07 2.07
CA GLN A 28 -0.40 -35.77 3.21
C GLN A 28 -0.80 -34.35 3.60
N GLU A 29 -1.48 -34.17 4.73
CA GLU A 29 -1.68 -32.84 5.30
C GLU A 29 -0.28 -32.28 5.42
N ASP A 30 -0.04 -31.09 4.85
CA ASP A 30 1.25 -30.45 4.82
C ASP A 30 1.70 -30.20 6.27
N GLU A 31 2.53 -31.12 6.80
CA GLU A 31 3.08 -30.98 8.15
C GLU A 31 3.80 -29.63 8.24
N GLY A 32 3.29 -28.74 9.12
CA GLY A 32 3.86 -27.43 9.36
C GLY A 32 3.17 -26.26 8.62
N LYS A 33 2.06 -26.52 7.91
CA LYS A 33 1.20 -25.47 7.33
C LYS A 33 0.06 -25.09 8.27
N ILE A 34 -0.42 -23.85 8.12
CA ILE A 34 -1.60 -23.37 8.85
C ILE A 34 -2.84 -24.12 8.34
N ALA A 35 -3.47 -24.88 9.23
CA ALA A 35 -4.67 -25.63 8.91
C ALA A 35 -5.84 -24.69 8.60
N VAL A 36 -6.72 -25.11 7.68
CA VAL A 36 -7.98 -24.42 7.37
C VAL A 36 -9.09 -25.07 8.17
N THR A 37 -9.65 -24.34 9.14
CA THR A 37 -10.66 -24.83 10.09
C THR A 37 -12.07 -24.68 9.52
N THR A 38 -12.67 -25.80 9.09
CA THR A 38 -14.08 -25.94 8.71
C THR A 38 -14.48 -27.41 8.75
N MET A 39 -15.74 -27.68 9.06
CA MET A 39 -16.30 -29.05 9.02
C MET A 39 -16.88 -29.43 7.64
N SER A 40 -17.02 -28.45 6.74
CA SER A 40 -17.56 -28.64 5.39
C SER A 40 -16.48 -28.72 4.33
N SER A 41 -16.31 -29.87 3.71
CA SER A 41 -15.37 -30.01 2.58
C SER A 41 -15.76 -29.15 1.37
N GLU A 42 -17.04 -28.92 1.16
CA GLU A 42 -17.53 -28.06 0.09
C GLU A 42 -17.25 -26.59 0.38
N ALA A 43 -17.48 -26.13 1.63
CA ALA A 43 -17.11 -24.79 2.05
C ALA A 43 -15.58 -24.57 1.93
N LYS A 44 -14.77 -25.58 2.29
CA LYS A 44 -13.30 -25.53 2.13
C LYS A 44 -12.90 -25.34 0.68
N ASN A 45 -13.53 -26.02 -0.26
CA ASN A 45 -13.20 -25.87 -1.68
C ASN A 45 -13.51 -24.47 -2.21
N ASP A 46 -14.70 -23.92 -1.88
CA ASP A 46 -15.01 -22.53 -2.26
C ASP A 46 -14.01 -21.55 -1.63
N PHE A 47 -13.73 -21.69 -0.35
CA PHE A 47 -12.76 -20.85 0.35
C PHE A 47 -11.38 -20.90 -0.31
N LEU A 48 -10.86 -22.06 -0.65
CA LEU A 48 -9.53 -22.20 -1.30
C LEU A 48 -9.51 -21.52 -2.67
N THR A 49 -10.59 -21.63 -3.44
CA THR A 49 -10.73 -20.91 -4.73
C THR A 49 -10.77 -19.39 -4.51
N GLY A 50 -11.56 -18.94 -3.54
CA GLY A 50 -11.64 -17.52 -3.18
C GLY A 50 -10.29 -16.98 -2.70
N ARG A 51 -9.56 -17.75 -1.87
CA ARG A 51 -8.23 -17.38 -1.38
C ARG A 51 -7.20 -17.29 -2.52
N GLU A 52 -7.22 -18.21 -3.47
CA GLU A 52 -6.35 -18.15 -4.65
C GLU A 52 -6.61 -16.89 -5.47
N LEU A 53 -7.87 -16.52 -5.71
CA LEU A 53 -8.23 -15.29 -6.40
C LEU A 53 -7.79 -14.04 -5.60
N PHE A 54 -8.03 -14.05 -4.29
CA PHE A 54 -7.59 -12.98 -3.40
C PHE A 54 -6.06 -12.77 -3.44
N GLU A 55 -5.30 -13.85 -3.37
CA GLU A 55 -3.83 -13.85 -3.45
C GLU A 55 -3.33 -13.36 -4.81
N LYS A 56 -4.11 -13.50 -5.88
CA LYS A 56 -3.85 -12.91 -7.20
C LYS A 56 -4.36 -11.47 -7.35
N LEU A 57 -4.77 -10.82 -6.25
CA LEU A 57 -5.36 -9.46 -6.21
C LEU A 57 -6.69 -9.33 -7.01
N ARG A 58 -7.36 -10.43 -7.28
CA ARG A 58 -8.69 -10.48 -7.92
C ARG A 58 -9.78 -10.41 -6.85
N LEU A 59 -9.76 -9.32 -6.06
CA LEU A 59 -10.55 -9.18 -4.83
C LEU A 59 -12.05 -9.31 -5.10
N GLN A 60 -12.57 -8.61 -6.13
CA GLN A 60 -14.00 -8.64 -6.44
C GLN A 60 -14.48 -10.04 -6.87
N GLU A 61 -13.62 -10.78 -7.56
CA GLU A 61 -13.95 -12.13 -8.00
C GLU A 61 -13.88 -13.13 -6.83
N SER A 62 -13.08 -12.86 -5.82
CA SER A 62 -12.96 -13.72 -4.63
C SER A 62 -14.20 -13.66 -3.72
N LEU A 63 -14.93 -12.53 -3.69
CA LEU A 63 -16.06 -12.29 -2.78
C LEU A 63 -17.11 -13.40 -2.86
N GLN A 64 -17.60 -13.72 -4.08
CA GLN A 64 -18.64 -14.74 -4.27
C GLN A 64 -18.22 -16.11 -3.75
N HIS A 65 -16.92 -16.44 -3.83
CA HIS A 65 -16.41 -17.72 -3.32
C HIS A 65 -16.40 -17.76 -1.79
N PHE A 66 -16.05 -16.65 -1.13
CA PHE A 66 -16.15 -16.56 0.32
C PHE A 66 -17.61 -16.57 0.79
N GLU A 67 -18.52 -15.88 0.08
CA GLU A 67 -19.97 -15.95 0.34
C GLU A 67 -20.50 -17.38 0.23
N ASN A 68 -20.12 -18.12 -0.80
CA ASN A 68 -20.48 -19.52 -0.96
C ASN A 68 -19.92 -20.39 0.17
N ALA A 69 -18.71 -20.08 0.66
CA ALA A 69 -18.07 -20.81 1.73
C ALA A 69 -18.84 -20.66 3.06
N PHE A 70 -19.15 -19.42 3.49
CA PHE A 70 -19.88 -19.23 4.74
C PHE A 70 -21.39 -19.53 4.61
N ALA A 71 -21.97 -19.55 3.41
CA ALA A 71 -23.31 -20.06 3.18
C ALA A 71 -23.43 -21.59 3.39
N LYS A 72 -22.31 -22.33 3.19
CA LYS A 72 -22.24 -23.80 3.41
C LYS A 72 -21.74 -24.16 4.82
N ASP A 73 -21.06 -23.27 5.48
CA ASP A 73 -20.60 -23.39 6.88
C ASP A 73 -20.60 -21.99 7.51
N ASP A 74 -21.66 -21.65 8.21
CA ASP A 74 -21.87 -20.35 8.86
C ASP A 74 -20.87 -20.06 9.99
N LYS A 75 -20.09 -21.08 10.41
CA LYS A 75 -19.00 -20.98 11.39
C LYS A 75 -17.62 -20.92 10.76
N PHE A 76 -17.53 -20.81 9.44
CA PHE A 76 -16.25 -20.76 8.76
C PHE A 76 -15.58 -19.39 8.91
N VAL A 77 -14.92 -19.19 10.01
CA VAL A 77 -14.32 -17.90 10.45
C VAL A 77 -13.37 -17.31 9.41
N MET A 78 -12.50 -18.13 8.80
CA MET A 78 -11.56 -17.63 7.80
C MET A 78 -12.23 -17.18 6.50
N ALA A 79 -13.42 -17.68 6.16
CA ALA A 79 -14.17 -17.17 5.02
C ALA A 79 -14.66 -15.72 5.29
N TYR A 80 -15.16 -15.44 6.49
CA TYR A 80 -15.48 -14.06 6.92
C TYR A 80 -14.23 -13.16 6.96
N TYR A 81 -13.12 -13.67 7.48
CA TYR A 81 -11.86 -12.92 7.52
C TYR A 81 -11.40 -12.48 6.12
N TYR A 82 -11.33 -13.40 5.16
CA TYR A 82 -10.90 -13.05 3.80
C TYR A 82 -11.95 -12.23 3.04
N HIS A 83 -13.24 -12.47 3.27
CA HIS A 83 -14.32 -11.67 2.71
C HIS A 83 -14.23 -10.21 3.21
N SER A 84 -13.94 -9.98 4.50
CA SER A 84 -13.73 -8.65 5.04
C SER A 84 -12.60 -7.91 4.32
N LEU A 85 -11.46 -8.57 4.10
CA LEU A 85 -10.31 -7.99 3.40
C LEU A 85 -10.57 -7.70 1.91
N ALA A 86 -11.47 -8.46 1.27
CA ALA A 86 -11.86 -8.25 -0.13
C ALA A 86 -12.98 -7.21 -0.30
N ASN A 87 -13.69 -6.87 0.79
CA ASN A 87 -14.85 -5.98 0.74
C ASN A 87 -14.45 -4.54 0.37
N PRO A 88 -15.09 -3.91 -0.63
CA PRO A 88 -14.73 -2.57 -1.08
C PRO A 88 -15.17 -1.43 -0.13
N THR A 89 -15.92 -1.75 0.93
CA THR A 89 -16.48 -0.76 1.86
C THR A 89 -15.99 -0.98 3.28
N ASN A 90 -15.71 0.11 4.01
CA ASN A 90 -15.37 0.03 5.43
C ASN A 90 -16.47 -0.66 6.24
N LYS A 91 -17.74 -0.40 5.93
CA LYS A 91 -18.87 -1.04 6.63
C LYS A 91 -18.80 -2.55 6.47
N GLY A 92 -18.70 -3.05 5.24
CA GLY A 92 -18.63 -4.48 4.97
C GLY A 92 -17.36 -5.12 5.55
N PHE A 93 -16.22 -4.40 5.52
CA PHE A 93 -15.02 -4.87 6.21
C PHE A 93 -15.29 -5.12 7.70
N PHE A 94 -15.84 -4.15 8.43
CA PHE A 94 -16.05 -4.29 9.87
C PHE A 94 -17.14 -5.32 10.22
N GLU A 95 -18.23 -5.41 9.45
CA GLU A 95 -19.29 -6.41 9.68
C GLU A 95 -18.73 -7.84 9.66
N ASP A 96 -17.92 -8.19 8.66
CA ASP A 96 -17.35 -9.53 8.54
C ASP A 96 -16.16 -9.75 9.49
N PHE A 97 -15.32 -8.72 9.65
CA PHE A 97 -14.17 -8.81 10.53
C PHE A 97 -14.56 -8.96 12.01
N ASP A 98 -15.60 -8.26 12.46
CA ASP A 98 -16.14 -8.42 13.81
C ASP A 98 -16.68 -9.83 14.05
N ASN A 99 -17.29 -10.44 13.02
CA ASN A 99 -17.69 -11.86 13.07
C ASN A 99 -16.46 -12.76 13.25
N ALA A 100 -15.39 -12.54 12.47
CA ALA A 100 -14.18 -13.34 12.57
C ALA A 100 -13.52 -13.17 13.97
N VAL A 101 -13.48 -11.96 14.51
CA VAL A 101 -12.95 -11.68 15.85
C VAL A 101 -13.80 -12.32 16.96
N ALA A 102 -15.13 -12.25 16.85
CA ALA A 102 -16.04 -12.85 17.84
C ALA A 102 -15.88 -14.37 17.93
N ASN A 103 -15.48 -15.03 16.86
CA ASN A 103 -15.34 -16.49 16.79
C ASN A 103 -13.86 -16.95 16.79
N VAL A 104 -12.91 -16.09 17.14
CA VAL A 104 -11.46 -16.32 17.05
C VAL A 104 -10.95 -17.52 17.89
N GLU A 105 -11.66 -17.92 18.93
CA GLU A 105 -11.30 -19.07 19.77
C GLU A 105 -11.76 -20.43 19.18
N SER A 106 -12.51 -20.42 18.09
CA SER A 106 -13.01 -21.64 17.45
C SER A 106 -12.14 -22.17 16.30
N VAL A 107 -11.04 -21.48 15.99
CA VAL A 107 -10.16 -21.81 14.87
C VAL A 107 -8.80 -22.35 15.34
N SER A 108 -7.97 -22.81 14.40
CA SER A 108 -6.60 -23.24 14.68
C SER A 108 -5.75 -22.11 15.25
N GLU A 109 -4.68 -22.43 16.01
CA GLU A 109 -3.79 -21.40 16.58
C GLU A 109 -3.16 -20.50 15.49
N GLY A 110 -2.86 -21.04 14.31
CA GLY A 110 -2.35 -20.24 13.20
C GLY A 110 -3.39 -19.22 12.70
N GLU A 111 -4.61 -19.66 12.47
CA GLU A 111 -5.71 -18.78 12.06
C GLU A 111 -6.04 -17.73 13.15
N ARG A 112 -6.01 -18.15 14.41
CA ARG A 112 -6.20 -17.26 15.54
C ARG A 112 -5.16 -16.13 15.56
N LEU A 113 -3.89 -16.46 15.36
CA LEU A 113 -2.80 -15.48 15.30
C LEU A 113 -2.95 -14.50 14.13
N ILE A 114 -3.40 -14.99 12.97
CA ILE A 114 -3.70 -14.16 11.79
C ILE A 114 -4.79 -13.12 12.11
N ILE A 115 -5.89 -13.55 12.70
CA ILE A 115 -7.02 -12.67 13.03
C ILE A 115 -6.61 -11.65 14.09
N LEU A 116 -5.89 -12.09 15.14
CA LEU A 116 -5.42 -11.20 16.21
C LEU A 116 -4.36 -10.20 15.72
N ALA A 117 -3.52 -10.59 14.77
CA ALA A 117 -2.55 -9.67 14.15
C ALA A 117 -3.27 -8.54 13.38
N LEU A 118 -4.29 -8.89 12.59
CA LEU A 118 -5.09 -7.88 11.90
C LEU A 118 -5.84 -6.99 12.89
N LYS A 119 -6.45 -7.59 13.93
CA LYS A 119 -7.13 -6.82 14.98
C LYS A 119 -6.19 -5.81 15.66
N ALA A 120 -4.99 -6.23 16.02
CA ALA A 120 -4.00 -5.34 16.61
C ALA A 120 -3.62 -4.19 15.65
N GLY A 121 -3.55 -4.48 14.34
CA GLY A 121 -3.33 -3.45 13.30
C GLY A 121 -4.48 -2.45 13.21
N VAL A 122 -5.72 -2.92 13.21
CA VAL A 122 -6.93 -2.07 13.22
C VAL A 122 -7.01 -1.21 14.48
N ASP A 123 -6.64 -1.77 15.62
CA ASP A 123 -6.58 -1.07 16.93
C ASP A 123 -5.38 -0.09 17.00
N GLY A 124 -4.52 -0.01 15.99
CA GLY A 124 -3.31 0.82 15.98
C GLY A 124 -2.16 0.29 16.85
N ASN A 125 -2.28 -0.92 17.38
CA ASN A 125 -1.27 -1.55 18.24
C ASN A 125 -0.24 -2.33 17.42
N GLN A 126 0.67 -1.60 16.75
CA GLN A 126 1.71 -2.18 15.89
C GLN A 126 2.62 -3.17 16.63
N LYS A 127 2.88 -2.94 17.92
CA LYS A 127 3.72 -3.85 18.73
C LYS A 127 3.05 -5.21 18.89
N ALA A 128 1.79 -5.25 19.28
CA ALA A 128 1.04 -6.50 19.38
C ALA A 128 0.90 -7.20 18.03
N GLN A 129 0.67 -6.44 16.96
CA GLN A 129 0.64 -6.98 15.60
C GLN A 129 1.94 -7.70 15.25
N GLU A 130 3.09 -7.06 15.49
CA GLU A 130 4.41 -7.68 15.25
C GLU A 130 4.62 -8.94 16.08
N GLU A 131 4.23 -8.93 17.37
CA GLU A 131 4.35 -10.08 18.27
C GLU A 131 3.53 -11.28 17.79
N TYR A 132 2.27 -11.07 17.36
CA TYR A 132 1.44 -12.14 16.80
C TYR A 132 2.01 -12.72 15.50
N LEU A 133 2.48 -11.88 14.59
CA LEU A 133 3.07 -12.34 13.32
C LEU A 133 4.40 -13.07 13.52
N LYS A 134 5.24 -12.65 14.46
CA LYS A 134 6.47 -13.38 14.82
C LYS A 134 6.14 -14.74 15.41
N LYS A 135 5.18 -14.80 16.32
CA LYS A 135 4.71 -16.07 16.90
C LYS A 135 4.14 -16.99 15.81
N LEU A 136 3.44 -16.45 14.82
CA LEU A 136 2.93 -17.21 13.68
C LEU A 136 4.07 -17.87 12.90
N VAL A 137 5.11 -17.12 12.55
CA VAL A 137 6.29 -17.67 11.84
C VAL A 137 7.07 -18.66 12.69
N GLU A 138 7.16 -18.44 14.01
CA GLU A 138 7.80 -19.38 14.95
C GLU A 138 7.08 -20.73 14.98
N LEU A 139 5.75 -20.74 15.02
CA LEU A 139 4.94 -21.94 15.06
C LEU A 139 4.81 -22.63 13.69
N TYR A 140 4.84 -21.83 12.61
CA TYR A 140 4.67 -22.32 11.23
C TYR A 140 5.82 -21.84 10.32
N PRO A 141 7.08 -22.28 10.60
CA PRO A 141 8.25 -21.79 9.88
C PRO A 141 8.31 -22.26 8.41
N ASN A 142 7.51 -23.24 8.04
CA ASN A 142 7.42 -23.78 6.68
C ASN A 142 6.12 -23.35 5.97
N ASP A 143 5.40 -22.34 6.49
CA ASP A 143 4.22 -21.80 5.86
C ASP A 143 4.54 -20.49 5.12
N GLU A 144 4.35 -20.47 3.81
CA GLU A 144 4.66 -19.32 2.95
C GLU A 144 3.79 -18.10 3.32
N ARG A 145 2.56 -18.33 3.78
CA ARG A 145 1.64 -17.24 4.15
C ARG A 145 2.01 -16.60 5.47
N ALA A 146 2.55 -17.39 6.42
CA ALA A 146 3.09 -16.85 7.66
C ALA A 146 4.23 -15.85 7.37
N HIS A 147 5.18 -16.26 6.54
CA HIS A 147 6.29 -15.40 6.10
C HIS A 147 5.81 -14.22 5.25
N GLN A 148 4.85 -14.43 4.35
CA GLN A 148 4.23 -13.37 3.54
C GLN A 148 3.63 -12.28 4.43
N GLN A 149 2.84 -12.65 5.45
CA GLN A 149 2.19 -11.68 6.34
C GLN A 149 3.19 -10.87 7.18
N LEU A 150 4.21 -11.52 7.72
CA LEU A 150 5.26 -10.81 8.46
C LEU A 150 6.10 -9.92 7.54
N GLY A 151 6.40 -10.38 6.31
CA GLY A 151 7.06 -9.58 5.28
C GLY A 151 6.22 -8.35 4.89
N GLN A 152 4.93 -8.52 4.69
CA GLN A 152 3.99 -7.43 4.38
C GLN A 152 3.88 -6.42 5.53
N PHE A 153 3.85 -6.89 6.79
CA PHE A 153 3.91 -6.02 7.95
C PHE A 153 5.18 -5.17 7.96
N TYR A 154 6.36 -5.77 7.77
CA TYR A 154 7.61 -5.02 7.73
C TYR A 154 7.67 -4.05 6.54
N PHE A 155 7.13 -4.42 5.40
CA PHE A 155 6.98 -3.50 4.26
C PHE A 155 6.17 -2.26 4.63
N GLY A 156 5.01 -2.44 5.28
CA GLY A 156 4.16 -1.35 5.77
C GLY A 156 4.86 -0.45 6.80
N GLN A 157 5.79 -1.01 7.58
CA GLN A 157 6.63 -0.27 8.53
C GLN A 157 7.88 0.35 7.88
N GLN A 158 8.03 0.28 6.56
CA GLN A 158 9.21 0.70 5.80
C GLN A 158 10.53 0.02 6.24
N LYS A 159 10.44 -1.16 6.86
CA LYS A 159 11.58 -2.00 7.23
C LYS A 159 11.86 -2.99 6.09
N PHE A 160 12.28 -2.44 4.96
CA PHE A 160 12.33 -3.18 3.70
C PHE A 160 13.30 -4.36 3.70
N GLU A 161 14.42 -4.29 4.43
CA GLU A 161 15.37 -5.40 4.57
C GLU A 161 14.73 -6.59 5.28
N LEU A 162 13.95 -6.36 6.35
CA LEU A 162 13.22 -7.41 7.05
C LEU A 162 12.08 -7.97 6.18
N ALA A 163 11.41 -7.11 5.41
CA ALA A 163 10.42 -7.54 4.44
C ALA A 163 11.03 -8.49 3.40
N VAL A 164 12.18 -8.12 2.80
CA VAL A 164 12.92 -8.97 1.85
C VAL A 164 13.28 -10.32 2.47
N GLN A 165 13.77 -10.35 3.72
CA GLN A 165 14.15 -11.60 4.39
C GLN A 165 12.97 -12.58 4.44
N HIS A 166 11.82 -12.13 4.92
CA HIS A 166 10.64 -12.99 5.06
C HIS A 166 10.01 -13.36 3.72
N LEU A 167 9.90 -12.40 2.79
CA LEU A 167 9.34 -12.66 1.46
C LEU A 167 10.21 -13.61 0.63
N LYS A 168 11.54 -13.54 0.75
CA LYS A 168 12.43 -14.54 0.16
C LYS A 168 12.16 -15.93 0.72
N THR A 169 12.06 -16.07 2.03
CA THR A 169 11.71 -17.36 2.64
C THR A 169 10.38 -17.88 2.11
N ALA A 170 9.37 -17.02 1.98
CA ALA A 170 8.08 -17.41 1.39
C ALA A 170 8.23 -17.94 -0.04
N THR A 171 9.06 -17.30 -0.89
CA THR A 171 9.31 -17.78 -2.27
C THR A 171 10.20 -19.02 -2.35
N GLU A 172 11.03 -19.28 -1.35
CA GLU A 172 11.82 -20.51 -1.22
C GLU A 172 10.95 -21.70 -0.79
N ILE A 173 9.98 -21.46 0.11
CA ILE A 173 9.02 -22.48 0.56
C ILE A 173 8.02 -22.83 -0.56
N ALA A 174 7.48 -21.83 -1.24
CA ALA A 174 6.50 -21.97 -2.31
C ALA A 174 6.93 -21.17 -3.55
N PRO A 175 7.74 -21.76 -4.46
CA PRO A 175 8.26 -21.07 -5.65
C PRO A 175 7.16 -20.60 -6.65
N GLU A 176 5.96 -21.13 -6.55
CA GLU A 176 4.79 -20.73 -7.34
C GLU A 176 3.90 -19.67 -6.64
N PHE A 177 4.23 -19.25 -5.42
CA PHE A 177 3.43 -18.30 -4.67
C PHE A 177 3.64 -16.87 -5.19
N SER A 178 2.91 -16.52 -6.23
CA SER A 178 3.08 -15.32 -7.06
C SER A 178 3.04 -14.01 -6.30
N THR A 179 2.17 -13.89 -5.29
CA THR A 179 2.01 -12.66 -4.49
C THR A 179 3.27 -12.29 -3.71
N SER A 180 4.06 -13.28 -3.24
CA SER A 180 5.33 -13.01 -2.56
C SER A 180 6.37 -12.40 -3.50
N TYR A 181 6.40 -12.78 -4.77
CA TYR A 181 7.29 -12.16 -5.76
C TYR A 181 6.90 -10.70 -6.03
N ASN A 182 5.60 -10.41 -6.07
CA ASN A 182 5.14 -9.02 -6.18
C ASN A 182 5.65 -8.14 -5.03
N MET A 183 5.41 -8.58 -3.79
CA MET A 183 5.86 -7.85 -2.59
C MET A 183 7.39 -7.78 -2.48
N LEU A 184 8.09 -8.85 -2.88
CA LEU A 184 9.56 -8.88 -2.92
C LEU A 184 10.10 -7.87 -3.94
N GLY A 185 9.48 -7.78 -5.12
CA GLY A 185 9.80 -6.77 -6.13
C GLY A 185 9.67 -5.35 -5.60
N TYR A 186 8.56 -5.04 -4.94
CA TYR A 186 8.35 -3.74 -4.31
C TYR A 186 9.33 -3.46 -3.16
N SER A 187 9.67 -4.47 -2.35
CA SER A 187 10.63 -4.33 -1.25
C SER A 187 12.02 -3.99 -1.77
N TYR A 188 12.50 -4.72 -2.80
CA TYR A 188 13.76 -4.41 -3.45
C TYR A 188 13.75 -3.05 -4.17
N ARG A 189 12.63 -2.67 -4.81
CA ARG A 189 12.48 -1.34 -5.43
C ARG A 189 12.67 -0.22 -4.40
N ASN A 190 12.12 -0.36 -3.20
CA ASN A 190 12.26 0.65 -2.14
C ASN A 190 13.68 0.68 -1.54
N LEU A 191 14.43 -0.41 -1.63
CA LEU A 191 15.86 -0.48 -1.31
C LEU A 191 16.76 -0.01 -2.48
N GLU A 192 16.16 0.47 -3.57
CA GLU A 192 16.87 0.86 -4.81
C GLU A 192 17.69 -0.30 -5.42
N ASN A 193 17.43 -1.55 -5.01
CA ASN A 193 18.01 -2.74 -5.61
C ASN A 193 17.18 -3.19 -6.84
N TYR A 194 17.28 -2.41 -7.90
CA TYR A 194 16.47 -2.59 -9.10
C TYR A 194 16.78 -3.89 -9.86
N VAL A 195 17.98 -4.45 -9.70
CA VAL A 195 18.34 -5.73 -10.33
C VAL A 195 17.49 -6.88 -9.75
N GLU A 196 17.42 -6.97 -8.43
CA GLU A 196 16.61 -8.00 -7.78
C GLU A 196 15.12 -7.71 -7.87
N ALA A 197 14.70 -6.44 -7.87
CA ALA A 197 13.32 -6.05 -8.11
C ALA A 197 12.84 -6.52 -9.50
N GLU A 198 13.64 -6.30 -10.54
CA GLU A 198 13.30 -6.71 -11.91
C GLU A 198 13.19 -8.23 -12.03
N LYS A 199 14.08 -9.00 -11.37
CA LYS A 199 13.99 -10.47 -11.33
C LYS A 199 12.69 -10.93 -10.68
N ALA A 200 12.32 -10.33 -9.55
CA ALA A 200 11.09 -10.67 -8.82
C ALA A 200 9.84 -10.37 -9.66
N PHE A 201 9.74 -9.19 -10.27
CA PHE A 201 8.60 -8.85 -11.13
C PHE A 201 8.52 -9.71 -12.40
N LYS A 202 9.66 -10.05 -13.02
CA LYS A 202 9.68 -10.97 -14.17
C LYS A 202 9.21 -12.38 -13.77
N LYS A 203 9.59 -12.84 -12.56
CA LYS A 203 9.07 -14.11 -12.04
C LYS A 203 7.58 -14.05 -11.74
N TYR A 204 7.08 -12.91 -11.25
CA TYR A 204 5.66 -12.69 -11.06
C TYR A 204 4.89 -12.77 -12.40
N ILE A 205 5.41 -12.17 -13.49
CA ILE A 205 4.84 -12.30 -14.84
C ILE A 205 4.87 -13.75 -15.33
N GLU A 206 5.98 -14.47 -15.11
CA GLU A 206 6.09 -15.88 -15.51
C GLU A 206 5.03 -16.78 -14.86
N LEU A 207 4.71 -16.52 -13.59
CA LEU A 207 3.76 -17.32 -12.81
C LEU A 207 2.29 -17.06 -13.19
N ILE A 208 1.93 -15.84 -13.54
CA ILE A 208 0.54 -15.49 -13.91
C ILE A 208 0.53 -14.55 -15.14
N PRO A 209 0.96 -15.04 -16.32
CA PRO A 209 1.13 -14.22 -17.52
C PRO A 209 -0.18 -13.64 -18.09
N ASP A 210 -1.32 -14.24 -17.76
CA ASP A 210 -2.64 -13.83 -18.24
C ASP A 210 -3.37 -12.88 -17.27
N ASP A 211 -2.65 -12.36 -16.24
CA ASP A 211 -3.17 -11.37 -15.32
C ASP A 211 -2.54 -10.00 -15.58
N PRO A 212 -3.27 -8.87 -15.52
CA PRO A 212 -2.73 -7.54 -15.77
C PRO A 212 -1.77 -7.06 -14.66
N ASN A 213 -1.96 -7.48 -13.40
CA ASN A 213 -1.20 -6.99 -12.24
C ASN A 213 0.33 -7.14 -12.36
N PRO A 214 0.90 -8.28 -12.82
CA PRO A 214 2.35 -8.41 -12.95
C PRO A 214 2.98 -7.39 -13.89
N TYR A 215 2.31 -7.11 -15.01
CA TYR A 215 2.79 -6.13 -15.99
C TYR A 215 2.67 -4.69 -15.44
N ASP A 216 1.61 -4.40 -14.71
CA ASP A 216 1.40 -3.12 -14.02
C ASP A 216 2.49 -2.88 -12.96
N SER A 217 2.72 -3.85 -12.08
CA SER A 217 3.76 -3.77 -11.03
C SER A 217 5.17 -3.61 -11.62
N TYR A 218 5.47 -4.32 -12.70
CA TYR A 218 6.75 -4.18 -13.40
C TYR A 218 6.87 -2.79 -14.08
N ALA A 219 5.78 -2.29 -14.67
CA ALA A 219 5.74 -0.94 -15.24
C ALA A 219 5.99 0.14 -14.18
N GLU A 220 5.42 0.01 -12.99
CA GLU A 220 5.69 0.92 -11.87
C GLU A 220 7.18 0.96 -11.49
N MET A 221 7.85 -0.19 -11.46
CA MET A 221 9.28 -0.27 -11.18
C MET A 221 10.10 0.44 -12.27
N LEU A 222 9.75 0.24 -13.54
CA LEU A 222 10.39 0.92 -14.67
C LEU A 222 10.18 2.45 -14.60
N SER A 223 8.96 2.89 -14.27
CA SER A 223 8.66 4.31 -14.06
C SER A 223 9.53 4.90 -12.95
N LYS A 224 9.68 4.19 -11.83
CA LYS A 224 10.55 4.59 -10.71
C LYS A 224 12.01 4.76 -11.14
N GLN A 225 12.49 3.98 -12.11
CA GLN A 225 13.83 4.10 -12.68
C GLN A 225 13.98 5.21 -13.73
N GLY A 226 12.90 5.91 -14.10
CA GLY A 226 12.89 6.88 -15.20
C GLY A 226 12.84 6.24 -16.61
N ARG A 227 12.56 4.92 -16.70
CA ARG A 227 12.40 4.17 -17.97
C ARG A 227 10.95 4.27 -18.44
N TYR A 228 10.50 5.50 -18.70
CA TYR A 228 9.07 5.81 -18.88
C TYR A 228 8.45 5.16 -20.11
N GLU A 229 9.14 5.12 -21.25
CA GLU A 229 8.64 4.49 -22.48
C GLU A 229 8.52 2.97 -22.32
N GLU A 230 9.47 2.33 -21.65
CA GLU A 230 9.40 0.91 -21.34
C GLU A 230 8.27 0.61 -20.34
N SER A 231 8.08 1.49 -19.37
CA SER A 231 6.96 1.41 -18.42
C SER A 231 5.62 1.50 -19.15
N ILE A 232 5.42 2.48 -20.03
CA ILE A 232 4.21 2.60 -20.87
C ILE A 232 3.96 1.31 -21.66
N THR A 233 5.03 0.70 -22.21
CA THR A 233 4.92 -0.58 -22.93
C THR A 233 4.39 -1.71 -22.04
N GLN A 234 4.81 -1.80 -20.78
CA GLN A 234 4.30 -2.83 -19.87
C GLN A 234 2.85 -2.55 -19.44
N TYR A 235 2.51 -1.29 -19.11
CA TYR A 235 1.11 -0.91 -18.87
C TYR A 235 0.21 -1.25 -20.05
N GLN A 236 0.69 -1.03 -21.28
CA GLN A 236 -0.07 -1.40 -22.49
C GLN A 236 -0.31 -2.92 -22.58
N LYS A 237 0.64 -3.76 -22.15
CA LYS A 237 0.45 -5.22 -22.06
C LYS A 237 -0.64 -5.56 -21.05
N ALA A 238 -0.64 -4.91 -19.87
CA ALA A 238 -1.71 -5.07 -18.88
C ALA A 238 -3.08 -4.71 -19.48
N LEU A 239 -3.17 -3.61 -20.23
CA LEU A 239 -4.40 -3.17 -20.91
C LEU A 239 -4.83 -4.07 -22.06
N ASN A 240 -3.90 -4.76 -22.75
CA ASN A 240 -4.24 -5.76 -23.74
C ASN A 240 -4.92 -7.00 -23.12
N ILE A 241 -4.55 -7.34 -21.86
CA ILE A 241 -5.21 -8.41 -21.10
C ILE A 241 -6.56 -7.92 -20.56
N LYS A 242 -6.58 -6.74 -19.95
CA LYS A 242 -7.77 -6.14 -19.33
C LYS A 242 -7.88 -4.66 -19.71
N PRO A 243 -8.64 -4.34 -20.78
CA PRO A 243 -8.72 -2.96 -21.30
C PRO A 243 -9.25 -1.92 -20.31
N ASP A 244 -10.03 -2.34 -19.33
CA ASP A 244 -10.57 -1.50 -18.24
C ASP A 244 -9.74 -1.57 -16.95
N PHE A 245 -8.47 -2.00 -17.03
CA PHE A 245 -7.58 -2.05 -15.87
C PHE A 245 -7.12 -0.64 -15.51
N PHE A 246 -7.90 0.00 -14.65
CA PHE A 246 -7.82 1.42 -14.33
C PHE A 246 -6.42 1.86 -13.84
N ALA A 247 -5.73 1.03 -13.04
CA ALA A 247 -4.38 1.34 -12.52
C ALA A 247 -3.38 1.62 -13.65
N SER A 248 -3.37 0.78 -14.70
CA SER A 248 -2.46 0.96 -15.84
C SER A 248 -2.75 2.21 -16.66
N HIS A 249 -4.01 2.62 -16.80
CA HIS A 249 -4.33 3.91 -17.41
C HIS A 249 -3.72 5.06 -16.61
N MET A 250 -3.83 5.01 -15.27
CA MET A 250 -3.24 6.05 -14.40
C MET A 250 -1.72 6.02 -14.45
N GLY A 251 -1.11 4.83 -14.51
CA GLY A 251 0.34 4.68 -14.67
C GLY A 251 0.86 5.29 -15.98
N ILE A 252 0.14 5.10 -17.09
CA ILE A 252 0.45 5.74 -18.39
C ILE A 252 0.36 7.26 -18.27
N SER A 253 -0.71 7.80 -17.65
CA SER A 253 -0.85 9.24 -17.44
C SER A 253 0.31 9.80 -16.63
N ASN A 254 0.73 9.11 -15.56
CA ASN A 254 1.86 9.51 -14.75
C ASN A 254 3.18 9.55 -15.54
N ASN A 255 3.43 8.55 -16.40
CA ASN A 255 4.60 8.56 -17.27
C ASN A 255 4.58 9.70 -18.28
N TYR A 256 3.40 10.04 -18.83
CA TYR A 256 3.27 11.21 -19.70
C TYR A 256 3.58 12.52 -18.95
N ILE A 257 3.20 12.65 -17.67
CA ILE A 257 3.59 13.80 -16.83
C ILE A 257 5.12 13.88 -16.72
N TYR A 258 5.80 12.76 -16.43
CA TYR A 258 7.27 12.74 -16.34
C TYR A 258 7.97 13.03 -17.66
N LEU A 259 7.36 12.68 -18.78
CA LEU A 259 7.82 13.01 -20.13
C LEU A 259 7.46 14.45 -20.55
N ASN A 260 6.82 15.25 -19.68
CA ASN A 260 6.27 16.58 -19.96
C ASN A 260 5.23 16.60 -21.11
N LYS A 261 4.58 15.47 -21.37
CA LYS A 261 3.49 15.29 -22.34
C LYS A 261 2.15 15.52 -21.63
N TYR A 262 1.91 16.76 -21.19
CA TYR A 262 0.79 17.09 -20.32
C TYR A 262 -0.57 16.95 -21.00
N ASP A 263 -0.65 17.24 -22.30
CA ASP A 263 -1.91 17.12 -23.07
C ASP A 263 -2.32 15.65 -23.18
N GLU A 264 -1.37 14.76 -23.51
CA GLU A 264 -1.60 13.32 -23.56
C GLU A 264 -1.94 12.74 -22.17
N ALA A 265 -1.30 13.25 -21.11
CA ALA A 265 -1.64 12.86 -19.75
C ALA A 265 -3.08 13.23 -19.39
N LYS A 266 -3.50 14.46 -19.65
CA LYS A 266 -4.84 14.99 -19.38
C LYS A 266 -5.90 14.24 -20.20
N GLU A 267 -5.66 14.05 -21.52
CA GLU A 267 -6.57 13.29 -22.38
C GLU A 267 -6.78 11.84 -21.90
N ASN A 268 -5.69 11.18 -21.45
CA ASN A 268 -5.80 9.83 -20.93
C ASN A 268 -6.55 9.80 -19.57
N CYS A 269 -6.39 10.84 -18.73
CA CYS A 269 -7.20 10.98 -17.51
C CYS A 269 -8.69 11.16 -17.83
N ASP A 270 -9.04 11.96 -18.84
CA ASP A 270 -10.43 12.16 -19.26
C ASP A 270 -11.05 10.85 -19.76
N LYS A 271 -10.34 10.08 -20.59
CA LYS A 271 -10.78 8.73 -20.99
C LYS A 271 -10.98 7.80 -19.81
N SER A 272 -10.06 7.85 -18.84
CA SER A 272 -10.14 7.02 -17.64
C SER A 272 -11.32 7.40 -16.76
N TYR A 273 -11.65 8.69 -16.67
CA TYR A 273 -12.84 9.16 -15.98
C TYR A 273 -14.13 8.58 -16.58
N GLU A 274 -14.21 8.51 -17.92
CA GLU A 274 -15.38 7.97 -18.62
C GLU A 274 -15.57 6.46 -18.41
N ILE A 275 -14.49 5.68 -18.34
CA ILE A 275 -14.55 4.22 -18.10
C ILE A 275 -14.61 3.85 -16.64
N ALA A 276 -14.49 4.81 -15.72
CA ALA A 276 -14.46 4.59 -14.28
C ALA A 276 -15.75 3.93 -13.77
N LYS A 277 -15.62 2.87 -12.99
CA LYS A 277 -16.74 2.06 -12.48
C LYS A 277 -17.40 2.65 -11.25
N ASN A 278 -16.69 3.51 -10.53
CA ASN A 278 -17.14 4.09 -9.26
C ASN A 278 -16.57 5.50 -9.05
N ASN A 279 -17.08 6.20 -8.03
CA ASN A 279 -16.62 7.55 -7.71
C ASN A 279 -15.15 7.60 -7.24
N GLY A 280 -14.62 6.54 -6.63
CA GLY A 280 -13.21 6.46 -6.25
C GLY A 280 -12.29 6.53 -7.47
N GLU A 281 -12.56 5.74 -8.51
CA GLU A 281 -11.83 5.79 -9.78
C GLU A 281 -11.97 7.14 -10.47
N ARG A 282 -13.19 7.72 -10.54
CA ARG A 282 -13.40 9.07 -11.10
C ARG A 282 -12.58 10.13 -10.36
N ARG A 283 -12.61 10.10 -9.05
CA ARG A 283 -11.82 11.02 -8.22
C ARG A 283 -10.31 10.84 -8.44
N PHE A 284 -9.85 9.60 -8.60
CA PHE A 284 -8.45 9.33 -8.86
C PHE A 284 -7.98 9.81 -10.25
N ALA A 285 -8.83 9.70 -11.28
CA ALA A 285 -8.56 10.28 -12.60
C ALA A 285 -8.45 11.81 -12.54
N LEU A 286 -9.37 12.48 -11.83
CA LEU A 286 -9.33 13.93 -11.61
C LEU A 286 -8.08 14.35 -10.81
N PHE A 287 -7.72 13.58 -9.78
CA PHE A 287 -6.50 13.85 -9.00
C PHE A 287 -5.24 13.72 -9.87
N THR A 288 -5.16 12.70 -10.72
CA THR A 288 -4.03 12.54 -11.65
C THR A 288 -3.94 13.72 -12.61
N LYS A 289 -5.09 14.19 -13.12
CA LYS A 289 -5.16 15.38 -13.97
C LYS A 289 -4.75 16.65 -13.21
N THR A 290 -5.13 16.77 -11.93
CA THR A 290 -4.66 17.83 -11.04
C THR A 290 -3.13 17.81 -10.91
N VAL A 291 -2.52 16.63 -10.72
CA VAL A 291 -1.06 16.50 -10.64
C VAL A 291 -0.39 16.94 -11.95
N ALA A 292 -0.96 16.62 -13.09
CA ALA A 292 -0.48 17.09 -14.39
C ALA A 292 -0.52 18.63 -14.50
N CYS A 293 -1.63 19.26 -14.08
CA CYS A 293 -1.75 20.72 -14.04
C CYS A 293 -0.71 21.36 -13.12
N VAL A 294 -0.54 20.83 -11.89
CA VAL A 294 0.45 21.34 -10.93
C VAL A 294 1.87 21.21 -11.48
N ASP A 295 2.25 20.07 -12.04
CA ASP A 295 3.58 19.85 -12.59
C ASP A 295 3.85 20.78 -13.79
N GLN A 296 2.83 21.07 -14.60
CA GLN A 296 2.88 22.04 -15.70
C GLN A 296 2.97 23.50 -15.21
N GLY A 297 2.56 23.78 -13.96
CA GLY A 297 2.47 25.13 -13.40
C GLY A 297 1.10 25.79 -13.63
N ASP A 298 0.10 25.04 -14.05
CA ASP A 298 -1.27 25.48 -14.28
C ASP A 298 -2.09 25.40 -12.96
N THR A 299 -1.96 26.44 -12.14
CA THR A 299 -2.63 26.52 -10.82
C THR A 299 -4.14 26.52 -10.95
N ASP A 300 -4.70 27.31 -11.88
CA ASP A 300 -6.15 27.45 -11.99
C ASP A 300 -6.79 26.17 -12.58
N GLY A 301 -6.15 25.51 -13.54
CA GLY A 301 -6.56 24.18 -14.02
C GLY A 301 -6.54 23.13 -12.90
N ALA A 302 -5.53 23.15 -12.04
CA ALA A 302 -5.47 22.26 -10.89
C ALA A 302 -6.65 22.47 -9.91
N LEU A 303 -7.00 23.72 -9.64
CA LEU A 303 -8.14 24.08 -8.77
C LEU A 303 -9.47 23.66 -9.39
N GLU A 304 -9.64 23.77 -10.72
CA GLU A 304 -10.83 23.32 -11.43
C GLU A 304 -11.04 21.81 -11.26
N GLU A 305 -10.00 21.00 -11.47
CA GLU A 305 -10.10 19.53 -11.33
C GLU A 305 -10.36 19.12 -9.86
N LEU A 306 -9.74 19.79 -8.89
CA LEU A 306 -10.03 19.57 -7.46
C LEU A 306 -11.47 19.99 -7.08
N GLN A 307 -12.03 21.03 -7.72
CA GLN A 307 -13.43 21.40 -7.51
C GLN A 307 -14.40 20.32 -8.04
N LYS A 308 -14.11 19.72 -9.20
CA LYS A 308 -14.87 18.58 -9.72
C LYS A 308 -14.81 17.40 -8.74
N GLN A 309 -13.61 17.13 -8.19
CA GLN A 309 -13.38 16.09 -7.20
C GLN A 309 -14.18 16.32 -5.91
N PHE A 310 -14.17 17.55 -5.39
CA PHE A 310 -14.97 17.98 -4.25
C PHE A 310 -16.46 17.79 -4.49
N ASN A 311 -16.98 18.16 -5.66
CA ASN A 311 -18.38 18.00 -5.99
C ASN A 311 -18.82 16.52 -5.99
N LEU A 312 -17.97 15.59 -6.43
CA LEU A 312 -18.23 14.16 -6.33
C LEU A 312 -18.32 13.67 -4.87
N ALA A 313 -17.47 14.20 -3.98
CA ALA A 313 -17.52 13.89 -2.56
C ALA A 313 -18.77 14.48 -1.89
N GLN A 314 -19.12 15.71 -2.24
CA GLN A 314 -20.31 16.43 -1.73
C GLN A 314 -21.61 15.71 -2.10
N ASN A 315 -21.71 15.16 -3.32
CA ASN A 315 -22.91 14.45 -3.78
C ASN A 315 -23.22 13.17 -2.97
N ILE A 316 -22.24 12.62 -2.26
CA ILE A 316 -22.39 11.43 -1.39
C ILE A 316 -22.19 11.76 0.09
N ASP A 317 -22.13 13.05 0.44
CA ASP A 317 -21.92 13.56 1.81
C ASP A 317 -20.67 12.98 2.50
N ASP A 318 -19.57 12.78 1.72
CA ASP A 318 -18.29 12.28 2.23
C ASP A 318 -17.45 13.44 2.78
N ALA A 319 -17.65 13.76 4.06
CA ALA A 319 -16.95 14.84 4.74
C ALA A 319 -15.42 14.65 4.78
N GLY A 320 -14.95 13.40 4.84
CA GLY A 320 -13.51 13.08 4.81
C GLY A 320 -12.90 13.45 3.46
N ALA A 321 -13.52 13.01 2.38
CA ALA A 321 -13.09 13.32 1.03
C ALA A 321 -13.19 14.82 0.72
N MET A 322 -14.28 15.49 1.09
CA MET A 322 -14.42 16.95 0.95
C MET A 322 -13.31 17.72 1.67
N THR A 323 -12.98 17.31 2.92
CA THR A 323 -11.89 17.91 3.70
C THR A 323 -10.54 17.71 3.01
N GLY A 324 -10.30 16.52 2.46
CA GLY A 324 -9.09 16.20 1.69
C GLY A 324 -8.93 17.10 0.46
N ASP A 325 -9.99 17.26 -0.33
CA ASP A 325 -9.99 18.07 -1.56
C ASP A 325 -9.74 19.55 -1.26
N LEU A 326 -10.40 20.10 -0.24
CA LEU A 326 -10.18 21.48 0.21
C LEU A 326 -8.75 21.69 0.72
N THR A 327 -8.19 20.69 1.41
CA THR A 327 -6.79 20.73 1.85
C THR A 327 -5.84 20.74 0.66
N GLN A 328 -6.11 19.95 -0.38
CA GLN A 328 -5.30 19.95 -1.61
C GLN A 328 -5.42 21.28 -2.38
N MET A 329 -6.62 21.87 -2.45
CA MET A 329 -6.78 23.24 -3.01
C MET A 329 -5.94 24.25 -2.23
N GLY A 330 -5.96 24.17 -0.90
CA GLY A 330 -5.09 24.97 -0.04
C GLY A 330 -3.62 24.77 -0.31
N ASN A 331 -3.16 23.53 -0.51
CA ASN A 331 -1.76 23.24 -0.85
C ASN A 331 -1.37 23.80 -2.22
N VAL A 332 -2.20 23.67 -3.24
CA VAL A 332 -1.98 24.24 -4.58
C VAL A 332 -1.85 25.76 -4.51
N LEU A 333 -2.75 26.41 -3.80
CA LEU A 333 -2.75 27.87 -3.59
C LEU A 333 -1.52 28.32 -2.79
N PHE A 334 -1.14 27.56 -1.74
CA PHE A 334 0.05 27.84 -0.94
C PHE A 334 1.33 27.79 -1.79
N GLU A 335 1.51 26.75 -2.59
CA GLU A 335 2.69 26.61 -3.45
C GLU A 335 2.71 27.64 -4.59
N ALA A 336 1.55 28.20 -4.96
CA ALA A 336 1.41 29.30 -5.90
C ALA A 336 1.63 30.70 -5.25
N GLY A 337 1.85 30.76 -3.91
CA GLY A 337 2.03 32.02 -3.18
C GLY A 337 0.70 32.76 -2.88
N ARG A 338 -0.44 32.16 -3.13
CA ARG A 338 -1.80 32.71 -2.89
C ARG A 338 -2.24 32.40 -1.45
N TYR A 339 -1.50 32.94 -0.45
CA TYR A 339 -1.59 32.52 0.96
C TYR A 339 -2.94 32.82 1.63
N ASP A 340 -3.59 33.95 1.32
CA ASP A 340 -4.90 34.28 1.89
C ASP A 340 -5.98 33.32 1.38
N GLU A 341 -5.92 32.95 0.10
CA GLU A 341 -6.83 31.96 -0.48
C GLU A 341 -6.54 30.55 0.06
N ALA A 342 -5.26 30.19 0.22
CA ALA A 342 -4.86 28.93 0.83
C ALA A 342 -5.42 28.81 2.26
N LYS A 343 -5.30 29.90 3.06
CA LYS A 343 -5.89 29.97 4.40
C LYS A 343 -7.39 29.72 4.38
N ALA A 344 -8.10 30.39 3.48
CA ALA A 344 -9.56 30.23 3.37
C ALA A 344 -9.94 28.76 3.08
N LYS A 345 -9.19 28.07 2.21
CA LYS A 345 -9.43 26.64 1.90
C LYS A 345 -9.11 25.72 3.08
N TYR A 346 -8.07 25.99 3.85
CA TYR A 346 -7.77 25.22 5.06
C TYR A 346 -8.80 25.43 6.16
N ASP A 347 -9.31 26.66 6.35
CA ASP A 347 -10.36 26.96 7.31
C ASP A 347 -11.69 26.31 6.90
N GLU A 348 -12.02 26.30 5.59
CA GLU A 348 -13.17 25.61 5.05
C GLU A 348 -13.08 24.09 5.27
N ALA A 349 -11.90 23.48 5.02
CA ALA A 349 -11.64 22.07 5.29
C ALA A 349 -11.87 21.72 6.77
N LEU A 350 -11.35 22.55 7.68
CA LEU A 350 -11.57 22.36 9.11
C LEU A 350 -13.06 22.47 9.48
N SER A 351 -13.77 23.44 8.91
CA SER A 351 -15.21 23.64 9.16
C SER A 351 -16.03 22.43 8.73
N VAL A 352 -15.78 21.88 7.53
CA VAL A 352 -16.43 20.68 7.02
C VAL A 352 -16.19 19.50 7.95
N MET A 353 -14.94 19.26 8.35
CA MET A 353 -14.59 18.15 9.24
C MET A 353 -15.25 18.27 10.61
N VAL A 354 -15.18 19.45 11.24
CA VAL A 354 -15.74 19.67 12.58
C VAL A 354 -17.26 19.55 12.58
N GLY A 355 -17.93 19.99 11.51
CA GLY A 355 -19.38 19.88 11.32
C GLY A 355 -19.88 18.46 10.99
N SER A 356 -18.96 17.51 10.67
CA SER A 356 -19.31 16.15 10.27
C SER A 356 -19.71 15.25 11.44
N GLY A 357 -20.31 14.10 11.12
CA GLY A 357 -20.60 13.02 12.08
C GLY A 357 -19.39 12.12 12.39
N LEU A 358 -18.18 12.43 11.91
CA LEU A 358 -16.99 11.60 12.11
C LEU A 358 -16.49 11.65 13.56
N ALA A 359 -15.69 10.65 13.94
CA ALA A 359 -15.14 10.49 15.29
C ALA A 359 -14.30 11.72 15.71
N ASP A 360 -14.32 12.05 17.01
CA ASP A 360 -13.60 13.20 17.56
C ASP A 360 -12.10 13.15 17.29
N GLU A 361 -11.49 11.96 17.29
CA GLU A 361 -10.07 11.80 16.97
C GLU A 361 -9.73 12.26 15.52
N VAL A 362 -10.62 11.99 14.56
CA VAL A 362 -10.47 12.46 13.17
C VAL A 362 -10.56 14.00 13.10
N LYS A 363 -11.49 14.58 13.86
CA LYS A 363 -11.65 16.05 13.96
C LYS A 363 -10.42 16.69 14.61
N GLU A 364 -9.86 16.07 15.67
CA GLU A 364 -8.65 16.55 16.32
C GLU A 364 -7.43 16.45 15.40
N ASN A 365 -7.33 15.37 14.61
CA ASN A 365 -6.31 15.26 13.58
C ASN A 365 -6.37 16.45 12.60
N THR A 366 -7.56 16.82 12.14
CA THR A 366 -7.73 17.94 11.22
C THR A 366 -7.40 19.28 11.87
N ARG A 367 -7.75 19.48 13.16
CA ARG A 367 -7.35 20.69 13.92
C ARG A 367 -5.85 20.83 14.00
N ARG A 368 -5.13 19.74 14.33
CA ARG A 368 -3.66 19.73 14.34
C ARG A 368 -3.08 20.07 12.98
N PHE A 369 -3.65 19.50 11.91
CA PHE A 369 -3.23 19.81 10.53
C PHE A 369 -3.45 21.29 10.18
N ASN A 370 -4.54 21.90 10.63
CA ASN A 370 -4.78 23.32 10.40
C ASN A 370 -3.74 24.19 11.09
N ILE A 371 -3.34 23.87 12.34
CA ILE A 371 -2.24 24.57 13.06
C ILE A 371 -0.95 24.49 12.25
N TYR A 372 -0.59 23.32 11.73
CA TYR A 372 0.57 23.13 10.87
C TYR A 372 0.51 24.01 9.62
N ASN A 373 -0.62 24.05 8.93
CA ASN A 373 -0.80 24.86 7.72
C ASN A 373 -0.76 26.36 8.04
N MET A 374 -1.32 26.79 9.16
CA MET A 374 -1.19 28.20 9.61
C MET A 374 0.27 28.54 9.94
N GLY A 375 1.02 27.64 10.55
CA GLY A 375 2.46 27.81 10.78
C GLY A 375 3.25 28.00 9.50
N ARG A 376 2.96 27.20 8.45
CA ARG A 376 3.56 27.37 7.10
C ARG A 376 3.22 28.74 6.50
N ILE A 377 1.96 29.15 6.55
CA ILE A 377 1.52 30.47 6.04
C ILE A 377 2.19 31.60 6.80
N ALA A 378 2.22 31.54 8.13
CA ALA A 378 2.90 32.56 8.95
C ALA A 378 4.38 32.69 8.56
N LEU A 379 5.08 31.57 8.36
CA LEU A 379 6.47 31.54 7.91
C LEU A 379 6.64 32.24 6.54
N MET A 380 5.82 31.87 5.56
CA MET A 380 5.92 32.40 4.19
C MET A 380 5.50 33.86 4.06
N THR A 381 4.69 34.36 5.01
CA THR A 381 4.30 35.78 5.10
C THR A 381 5.22 36.62 6.00
N GLY A 382 6.38 36.07 6.42
CA GLY A 382 7.40 36.78 7.20
C GLY A 382 7.09 36.92 8.69
N LYS A 383 6.06 36.27 9.19
CA LYS A 383 5.64 36.29 10.61
C LYS A 383 6.34 35.16 11.39
N THR A 384 7.68 35.21 11.43
CA THR A 384 8.50 34.10 11.96
C THR A 384 8.20 33.73 13.41
N GLU A 385 7.93 34.70 14.28
CA GLU A 385 7.60 34.41 15.69
C GLU A 385 6.22 33.74 15.83
N GLU A 386 5.24 34.11 15.01
CA GLU A 386 3.95 33.42 14.94
C GLU A 386 4.13 31.97 14.43
N ALA A 387 4.96 31.78 13.40
CA ALA A 387 5.28 30.45 12.87
C ALA A 387 5.93 29.55 13.93
N LYS A 388 6.88 30.05 14.70
CA LYS A 388 7.49 29.33 15.83
C LYS A 388 6.50 28.93 16.90
N LYS A 389 5.61 29.86 17.28
CA LYS A 389 4.55 29.57 18.25
C LYS A 389 3.65 28.43 17.78
N LEU A 390 3.16 28.51 16.53
CA LEU A 390 2.30 27.49 15.93
C LEU A 390 3.03 26.14 15.76
N ALA A 391 4.32 26.15 15.39
CA ALA A 391 5.14 24.95 15.33
C ALA A 391 5.28 24.29 16.70
N GLY A 392 5.53 25.05 17.78
CA GLY A 392 5.59 24.52 19.15
C GLY A 392 4.27 23.90 19.61
N GLU A 393 3.14 24.53 19.28
CA GLU A 393 1.82 24.01 19.56
C GLU A 393 1.56 22.71 18.80
N PHE A 394 1.88 22.68 17.52
CA PHE A 394 1.76 21.50 16.67
C PHE A 394 2.65 20.34 17.15
N ASN A 395 3.93 20.59 17.45
CA ASN A 395 4.87 19.58 17.95
C ASN A 395 4.33 18.92 19.21
N THR A 396 3.93 19.73 20.20
CA THR A 396 3.39 19.22 21.48
C THR A 396 2.15 18.35 21.27
N SER A 397 1.25 18.75 20.37
CA SER A 397 0.03 18.00 20.11
C SER A 397 0.28 16.73 19.28
N ALA A 398 1.22 16.73 18.35
CA ALA A 398 1.63 15.58 17.56
C ALA A 398 2.31 14.50 18.42
N ASP A 399 3.20 14.92 19.33
CA ASP A 399 3.87 14.02 20.29
C ASP A 399 2.85 13.39 21.24
N LYS A 400 1.93 14.19 21.80
CA LYS A 400 0.85 13.69 22.67
C LYS A 400 -0.03 12.67 21.97
N ALA A 401 -0.33 12.88 20.69
CA ALA A 401 -1.12 11.96 19.89
C ALA A 401 -0.32 10.73 19.43
N ASN A 402 1.01 10.73 19.61
CA ASN A 402 1.94 9.71 19.11
C ASN A 402 1.72 9.39 17.61
N ASN A 403 1.42 10.42 16.82
CA ASN A 403 1.13 10.30 15.40
C ASN A 403 2.42 10.49 14.60
N THR A 404 3.04 9.41 14.17
CA THR A 404 4.31 9.40 13.43
C THR A 404 4.31 10.35 12.22
N PHE A 405 3.22 10.39 11.46
CA PHE A 405 3.12 11.26 10.29
C PHE A 405 3.14 12.75 10.68
N GLN A 406 2.43 13.13 11.75
CA GLN A 406 2.44 14.51 12.26
C GLN A 406 3.78 14.87 12.90
N ILE A 407 4.45 13.93 13.56
CA ILE A 407 5.82 14.12 14.09
C ILE A 407 6.79 14.42 12.93
N TRP A 408 6.72 13.69 11.83
CA TRP A 408 7.51 14.01 10.63
C TRP A 408 7.22 15.40 10.07
N GLN A 409 5.96 15.82 10.07
CA GLN A 409 5.58 17.17 9.62
C GLN A 409 6.05 18.25 10.59
N ALA A 410 6.08 17.96 11.89
CA ALA A 410 6.64 18.84 12.89
C ALA A 410 8.13 19.12 12.63
N HIS A 411 8.92 18.07 12.39
CA HIS A 411 10.31 18.19 11.99
C HIS A 411 10.46 18.95 10.67
N TYR A 412 9.61 18.69 9.68
CA TYR A 412 9.63 19.41 8.42
C TYR A 412 9.38 20.90 8.59
N LEU A 413 8.39 21.33 9.40
CA LEU A 413 8.11 22.73 9.69
C LEU A 413 9.25 23.40 10.46
N ASN A 414 9.83 22.71 11.45
CA ASN A 414 10.99 23.20 12.18
C ASN A 414 12.20 23.40 11.24
N GLY A 415 12.41 22.49 10.31
CA GLY A 415 13.44 22.61 9.28
C GLY A 415 13.23 23.83 8.37
N LEU A 416 11.98 24.11 7.97
CA LEU A 416 11.66 25.32 7.20
C LEU A 416 11.92 26.62 7.99
N ILE A 417 11.57 26.64 9.27
CA ILE A 417 11.81 27.79 10.17
C ILE A 417 13.32 28.03 10.30
N ALA A 418 14.10 27.00 10.60
CA ALA A 418 15.56 27.08 10.72
C ALA A 418 16.20 27.56 9.39
N LEU A 419 15.71 27.08 8.26
CA LEU A 419 16.17 27.52 6.93
C LEU A 419 15.91 29.00 6.71
N GLN A 420 14.74 29.52 7.09
CA GLN A 420 14.41 30.95 7.01
C GLN A 420 15.30 31.80 7.93
N GLU A 421 15.67 31.28 9.10
CA GLU A 421 16.59 31.93 10.05
C GLU A 421 18.06 31.80 9.66
N LYS A 422 18.36 31.11 8.57
CA LYS A 422 19.72 30.83 8.06
C LYS A 422 20.52 29.88 8.98
N ASP A 423 19.89 29.17 9.88
CA ASP A 423 20.48 28.06 10.63
C ASP A 423 20.41 26.77 9.82
N TYR A 424 21.30 26.67 8.82
CA TYR A 424 21.30 25.61 7.85
C TYR A 424 21.59 24.23 8.46
N LYS A 425 22.40 24.18 9.53
CA LYS A 425 22.74 22.92 10.22
C LYS A 425 21.53 22.34 10.95
N THR A 426 20.81 23.20 11.68
CA THR A 426 19.55 22.80 12.32
C THR A 426 18.51 22.43 11.27
N ALA A 427 18.39 23.18 10.17
CA ALA A 427 17.47 22.86 9.08
C ALA A 427 17.72 21.45 8.52
N ILE A 428 18.97 21.11 8.20
CA ILE A 428 19.37 19.78 7.71
C ILE A 428 18.99 18.70 8.72
N SER A 429 19.38 18.87 10.00
CA SER A 429 19.08 17.89 11.05
C SER A 429 17.58 17.67 11.27
N GLU A 430 16.77 18.69 11.13
CA GLU A 430 15.31 18.57 11.24
C GLU A 430 14.71 17.88 10.00
N PHE A 431 15.18 18.19 8.78
CA PHE A 431 14.73 17.49 7.57
C PHE A 431 15.12 16.01 7.57
N GLU A 432 16.27 15.63 8.14
CA GLU A 432 16.69 14.22 8.30
C GLU A 432 15.74 13.41 9.21
N LYS A 433 15.08 14.08 10.15
CA LYS A 433 14.07 13.47 11.05
C LYS A 433 12.67 13.48 10.44
N SER A 434 12.45 14.17 9.33
CA SER A 434 11.16 14.27 8.66
C SER A 434 10.91 13.07 7.73
N ASN A 435 9.83 13.09 6.98
CA ASN A 435 9.52 12.01 6.05
C ASN A 435 10.45 11.99 4.84
N LEU A 436 11.40 11.04 4.81
CA LEU A 436 12.33 10.83 3.69
C LEU A 436 11.69 10.10 2.47
N GLN A 437 10.38 9.80 2.51
CA GLN A 437 9.58 9.40 1.35
C GLN A 437 8.78 10.59 0.77
N ASN A 438 9.11 11.82 1.17
CA ASN A 438 8.51 13.03 0.62
C ASN A 438 9.53 13.81 -0.22
N PRO A 439 9.33 13.96 -1.55
CA PRO A 439 10.25 14.69 -2.42
C PRO A 439 10.46 16.16 -2.03
N GLN A 440 9.48 16.81 -1.39
CA GLN A 440 9.68 18.16 -0.86
C GLN A 440 10.76 18.20 0.23
N THR A 441 10.89 17.16 1.06
CA THR A 441 11.99 17.07 2.03
C THR A 441 13.34 17.11 1.33
N PHE A 442 13.53 16.33 0.27
CA PHE A 442 14.78 16.34 -0.49
C PHE A 442 15.06 17.68 -1.17
N TYR A 443 14.03 18.35 -1.68
CA TYR A 443 14.16 19.67 -2.24
C TYR A 443 14.71 20.67 -1.21
N TYR A 444 14.11 20.72 -0.02
CA TYR A 444 14.57 21.66 1.01
C TYR A 444 15.90 21.25 1.65
N MET A 445 16.23 19.96 1.72
CA MET A 445 17.59 19.50 2.06
C MET A 445 18.61 20.00 1.03
N ALA A 446 18.32 19.89 -0.27
CA ALA A 446 19.19 20.43 -1.31
C ALA A 446 19.42 21.94 -1.15
N VAL A 447 18.35 22.69 -0.87
CA VAL A 447 18.42 24.13 -0.60
C VAL A 447 19.28 24.42 0.65
N ALA A 448 19.07 23.69 1.75
CA ALA A 448 19.80 23.88 3.00
C ALA A 448 21.31 23.59 2.83
N TYR A 449 21.66 22.45 2.21
CA TYR A 449 23.07 22.12 1.90
C TYR A 449 23.73 23.12 0.95
N SER A 450 23.00 23.61 -0.06
CA SER A 450 23.51 24.65 -0.96
C SER A 450 23.82 25.93 -0.22
N LYS A 451 22.97 26.35 0.72
CA LYS A 451 23.16 27.56 1.54
C LYS A 451 24.26 27.38 2.60
N ASP A 452 24.47 26.15 3.09
CA ASP A 452 25.60 25.82 4.00
C ASP A 452 26.94 25.67 3.27
N GLY A 453 26.96 25.76 1.92
CA GLY A 453 28.17 25.67 1.09
C GLY A 453 28.56 24.21 0.72
N ASN A 454 27.75 23.20 1.08
CA ASN A 454 28.00 21.81 0.72
C ASN A 454 27.34 21.45 -0.64
N VAL A 455 28.02 21.85 -1.71
CA VAL A 455 27.52 21.67 -3.09
C VAL A 455 27.33 20.22 -3.46
N THR A 456 28.13 19.29 -2.92
CA THR A 456 28.06 17.85 -3.22
C THR A 456 26.76 17.26 -2.71
N GLU A 457 26.44 17.47 -1.42
CA GLU A 457 25.19 16.98 -0.84
C GLU A 457 23.97 17.71 -1.43
N ALA A 458 24.10 19.02 -1.70
CA ALA A 458 23.05 19.79 -2.37
C ALA A 458 22.65 19.15 -3.71
N LYS A 459 23.62 18.83 -4.56
CA LYS A 459 23.37 18.15 -5.84
C LYS A 459 22.74 16.77 -5.64
N LYS A 460 23.28 15.97 -4.72
CA LYS A 460 22.74 14.63 -4.41
C LYS A 460 21.25 14.67 -4.05
N TYR A 461 20.84 15.61 -3.19
CA TYR A 461 19.43 15.72 -2.79
C TYR A 461 18.56 16.37 -3.87
N ALA A 462 19.09 17.29 -4.68
CA ALA A 462 18.39 17.79 -5.86
C ALA A 462 18.13 16.67 -6.87
N ASP A 463 19.13 15.83 -7.16
CA ASP A 463 18.99 14.66 -8.03
C ASP A 463 17.96 13.66 -7.46
N LYS A 464 17.97 13.39 -6.16
CA LYS A 464 16.98 12.56 -5.48
C LYS A 464 15.56 13.12 -5.60
N CYS A 465 15.40 14.43 -5.47
CA CYS A 465 14.12 15.10 -5.63
C CYS A 465 13.61 15.01 -7.08
N ALA A 466 14.46 15.36 -8.05
CA ALA A 466 14.10 15.39 -9.47
C ALA A 466 13.71 13.99 -9.99
N ASN A 467 14.47 12.97 -9.55
CA ASN A 467 14.31 11.58 -9.99
C ASN A 467 13.56 10.70 -8.96
N PHE A 468 12.76 11.32 -8.10
CA PHE A 468 12.00 10.57 -7.10
C PHE A 468 11.02 9.60 -7.75
N ASN A 469 10.42 10.01 -8.87
CA ASN A 469 9.58 9.22 -9.76
C ASN A 469 8.52 8.39 -8.99
N ALA A 470 7.83 9.05 -8.05
CA ALA A 470 6.71 8.43 -7.36
C ALA A 470 5.55 8.22 -8.33
N LEU A 471 4.76 7.19 -8.10
CA LEU A 471 3.42 7.11 -8.71
C LEU A 471 2.62 8.34 -8.23
N ILE A 472 1.83 8.88 -9.10
CA ILE A 472 0.98 10.07 -8.96
C ILE A 472 1.12 10.77 -7.61
N ASN A 473 2.02 11.77 -7.55
CA ASN A 473 2.41 12.40 -6.28
C ASN A 473 2.40 13.92 -6.40
N MET A 474 1.47 14.56 -5.71
CA MET A 474 1.33 16.02 -5.69
C MET A 474 2.59 16.71 -5.16
N ASN A 475 3.21 16.16 -4.10
CA ASN A 475 4.42 16.76 -3.51
C ASN A 475 5.60 16.74 -4.49
N GLN A 476 5.70 15.74 -5.35
CA GLN A 476 6.71 15.72 -6.41
C GLN A 476 6.40 16.76 -7.49
N ALA A 477 5.15 16.91 -7.90
CA ALA A 477 4.75 17.91 -8.88
C ALA A 477 5.08 19.34 -8.43
N PHE A 478 4.97 19.65 -7.15
CA PHE A 478 5.34 20.95 -6.59
C PHE A 478 6.84 21.29 -6.70
N VAL A 479 7.71 20.29 -6.74
CA VAL A 479 9.17 20.51 -6.60
C VAL A 479 10.02 19.96 -7.75
N ARG A 480 9.49 19.03 -8.57
CA ARG A 480 10.26 18.37 -9.64
C ARG A 480 10.93 19.38 -10.58
N ASN A 481 10.15 20.28 -11.12
CA ASN A 481 10.64 21.31 -12.05
C ASN A 481 11.46 22.42 -11.37
N LYS A 482 11.38 22.56 -10.04
CA LYS A 482 12.23 23.45 -9.25
C LYS A 482 13.61 22.82 -8.98
N ALA A 483 13.69 21.50 -8.82
CA ALA A 483 14.91 20.77 -8.53
C ALA A 483 15.82 20.59 -9.76
N ILE A 484 15.24 20.60 -10.97
CA ILE A 484 15.97 20.46 -12.25
C ILE A 484 16.65 21.80 -12.65
N LYS A 485 16.12 22.94 -12.19
CA LYS A 485 16.65 24.29 -12.46
C LYS A 485 17.79 24.65 -11.52
#